data_9e007814e3c86d697d1d2db2076fa64e
#
_entry.id   9e007814e3c86d697d1d2db2076fa64e
#
_cell.length_a   1.000
_cell.length_b   1.000
_cell.length_c   1.000
_cell.angle_alpha   90.00
_cell.angle_beta   90.00
_cell.angle_gamma   90.00
#
_symmetry.space_group_name_H-M   'P 1'
#
loop_
_entity.id
_entity.type
_entity.pdbx_description
1 polymer ?
#
loop_
_entity_poly.entity_id
_entity_poly.type
_entity_poly.pdbx_seq_one_letter_code
_entity_poly.pdbx_strand_id
1 'polypeptide(L)'
;MAKKRFLGAISFLLIVAIMVFGLCDLFEMENTSNFNKRYYTYREFSKDTVDAVLLGTSGIDRYWVPSQAYEEYGITVYPLSTDAFPAWLYKYAVDEALKYQDIELFILDIRPFTMSKLKKNEMDIRSRRFLDVLPQFSINRIKGCITTMAIREKVDSSSSLFDLSYLFPIIKFHSKWSDKDYLIENNWSNYPHEYLGFNVMDRVTARPTPQKYRPYDADLYYDLDPTIEECLYDFLDYLKEKELNVVFVDTPQVRLDDETGRSNTIYKILEEEGFDCVHYYEENDVNNFSIDLDLKTDFYN
;
A
#
# COMPACT_ATOMS: atom_id res chain seq x y z
N MET A 1 21.27 -22.61 -43.21
CA MET A 1 19.80 -22.43 -43.12
C MET A 1 19.33 -22.32 -41.66
N ALA A 2 19.71 -23.20 -40.76
CA ALA A 2 19.26 -23.19 -39.35
C ALA A 2 19.58 -21.88 -38.62
N LYS A 3 20.81 -21.33 -38.74
CA LYS A 3 21.22 -20.06 -38.09
C LYS A 3 20.37 -18.87 -38.53
N LYS A 4 20.00 -18.77 -39.82
CA LYS A 4 19.12 -17.69 -40.30
C LYS A 4 17.69 -17.82 -39.78
N ARG A 5 17.15 -19.05 -39.69
CA ARG A 5 15.83 -19.30 -39.10
C ARG A 5 15.80 -19.00 -37.60
N PHE A 6 16.87 -19.34 -36.88
CA PHE A 6 17.02 -19.04 -35.47
C PHE A 6 17.09 -17.53 -35.20
N LEU A 7 17.91 -16.81 -35.99
CA LEU A 7 17.97 -15.35 -35.91
C LEU A 7 16.63 -14.69 -36.23
N GLY A 8 15.91 -15.18 -37.27
CA GLY A 8 14.58 -14.69 -37.60
C GLY A 8 13.56 -14.92 -36.48
N ALA A 9 13.60 -16.08 -35.81
CA ALA A 9 12.73 -16.32 -34.65
C ALA A 9 13.03 -15.39 -33.45
N ILE A 10 14.32 -15.18 -33.16
CA ILE A 10 14.71 -14.20 -32.11
C ILE A 10 14.24 -12.80 -32.44
N SER A 11 14.46 -12.35 -33.70
CA SER A 11 14.02 -11.01 -34.11
C SER A 11 12.50 -10.85 -34.03
N PHE A 12 11.75 -11.87 -34.41
CA PHE A 12 10.30 -11.88 -34.28
C PHE A 12 9.85 -11.79 -32.81
N LEU A 13 10.44 -12.58 -31.91
CA LEU A 13 10.13 -12.54 -30.49
C LEU A 13 10.47 -11.19 -29.87
N LEU A 14 11.60 -10.57 -30.28
CA LEU A 14 11.97 -9.23 -29.86
C LEU A 14 10.95 -8.15 -30.30
N ILE A 15 10.51 -8.22 -31.55
CA ILE A 15 9.48 -7.30 -32.05
C ILE A 15 8.19 -7.47 -31.27
N VAL A 16 7.75 -8.70 -31.05
CA VAL A 16 6.55 -8.99 -30.25
C VAL A 16 6.71 -8.46 -28.81
N ALA A 17 7.86 -8.68 -28.19
CA ALA A 17 8.13 -8.16 -26.85
C ALA A 17 8.05 -6.63 -26.83
N ILE A 18 8.71 -5.93 -27.75
CA ILE A 18 8.67 -4.46 -27.84
C ILE A 18 7.23 -3.97 -28.05
N MET A 19 6.45 -4.61 -28.89
CA MET A 19 5.04 -4.26 -29.10
C MET A 19 4.21 -4.47 -27.83
N VAL A 20 4.38 -5.60 -27.14
CA VAL A 20 3.67 -5.88 -25.88
C VAL A 20 4.05 -4.85 -24.82
N PHE A 21 5.35 -4.54 -24.69
CA PHE A 21 5.81 -3.50 -23.76
C PHE A 21 5.18 -2.14 -24.04
N GLY A 22 5.26 -1.66 -25.29
CA GLY A 22 4.67 -0.38 -25.67
C GLY A 22 3.15 -0.33 -25.50
N LEU A 23 2.44 -1.43 -25.77
CA LEU A 23 1.00 -1.51 -25.52
C LEU A 23 0.66 -1.56 -24.03
N CYS A 24 1.48 -2.21 -23.22
CA CYS A 24 1.29 -2.22 -21.77
C CYS A 24 1.51 -0.83 -21.18
N ASP A 25 2.51 -0.10 -21.64
CA ASP A 25 2.78 1.28 -21.24
C ASP A 25 1.62 2.22 -21.63
N LEU A 26 1.06 2.02 -22.82
CA LEU A 26 -0.11 2.76 -23.30
C LEU A 26 -1.37 2.52 -22.44
N PHE A 27 -1.52 1.36 -21.83
CA PHE A 27 -2.68 0.96 -21.02
C PHE A 27 -2.35 0.90 -19.53
N GLU A 28 -1.45 1.72 -19.05
CA GLU A 28 -1.19 1.84 -17.61
C GLU A 28 -2.36 2.46 -16.83
N MET A 29 -2.28 2.39 -15.52
CA MET A 29 -3.22 3.08 -14.64
C MET A 29 -3.16 4.59 -14.89
N GLU A 30 -4.32 5.25 -14.80
CA GLU A 30 -4.42 6.71 -15.00
C GLU A 30 -3.37 7.47 -14.19
N ASN A 31 -2.50 8.21 -14.87
CA ASN A 31 -1.44 9.02 -14.26
C ASN A 31 -1.99 10.13 -13.35
N THR A 32 -3.28 10.42 -13.46
CA THR A 32 -3.99 11.40 -12.63
C THR A 32 -4.35 10.89 -11.24
N SER A 33 -4.23 9.57 -10.97
CA SER A 33 -4.52 9.06 -9.64
C SER A 33 -3.53 9.59 -8.60
N ASN A 34 -4.03 9.94 -7.41
CA ASN A 34 -3.16 10.43 -6.31
C ASN A 34 -2.08 9.41 -5.94
N PHE A 35 -2.33 8.11 -6.09
CA PHE A 35 -1.34 7.07 -5.81
C PHE A 35 -0.20 7.07 -6.82
N ASN A 36 -0.50 7.19 -8.11
CA ASN A 36 0.52 7.31 -9.14
C ASN A 36 1.37 8.57 -8.96
N LYS A 37 0.75 9.71 -8.73
CA LYS A 37 1.44 10.98 -8.46
C LYS A 37 2.36 10.88 -7.27
N ARG A 38 1.92 10.21 -6.19
CA ARG A 38 2.69 10.01 -4.95
C ARG A 38 3.95 9.18 -5.20
N TYR A 39 3.80 8.01 -5.82
CA TYR A 39 4.93 7.14 -6.15
C TYR A 39 5.85 7.74 -7.22
N TYR A 40 5.29 8.45 -8.20
CA TYR A 40 6.07 9.19 -9.19
C TYR A 40 6.92 10.27 -8.51
N THR A 41 6.34 11.14 -7.70
CA THR A 41 7.05 12.21 -6.99
C THR A 41 8.18 11.67 -6.11
N TYR A 42 7.91 10.58 -5.39
CA TYR A 42 8.92 9.93 -4.56
C TYR A 42 10.15 9.47 -5.38
N ARG A 43 9.92 8.93 -6.57
CA ARG A 43 11.00 8.47 -7.45
C ARG A 43 11.82 9.59 -8.06
N GLU A 44 11.24 10.77 -8.19
CA GLU A 44 11.90 11.95 -8.78
C GLU A 44 12.72 12.75 -7.76
N PHE A 45 12.59 12.47 -6.47
CA PHE A 45 13.41 13.13 -5.46
C PHE A 45 14.90 12.81 -5.65
N SER A 46 15.74 13.79 -5.33
CA SER A 46 17.17 13.55 -5.22
C SER A 46 17.42 12.47 -4.17
N LYS A 47 18.46 11.67 -4.38
CA LYS A 47 18.82 10.63 -3.42
C LYS A 47 19.11 11.25 -2.05
N ASP A 48 18.79 10.53 -1.00
CA ASP A 48 19.05 10.91 0.40
C ASP A 48 18.38 12.24 0.82
N THR A 49 17.14 12.45 0.37
CA THR A 49 16.31 13.62 0.75
C THR A 49 15.10 13.25 1.58
N VAL A 50 14.85 11.97 1.79
CA VAL A 50 13.74 11.46 2.60
C VAL A 50 14.31 10.62 3.74
N ASP A 51 14.13 11.09 4.99
CA ASP A 51 14.63 10.41 6.18
C ASP A 51 13.75 9.22 6.57
N ALA A 52 12.45 9.37 6.43
CA ALA A 52 11.50 8.32 6.80
C ALA A 52 10.38 8.14 5.78
N VAL A 53 9.91 6.90 5.67
CA VAL A 53 8.76 6.55 4.82
C VAL A 53 7.64 6.00 5.67
N LEU A 54 6.44 6.50 5.39
CA LEU A 54 5.21 6.06 6.02
C LEU A 54 4.44 5.19 5.05
N LEU A 55 4.24 3.91 5.40
CA LEU A 55 3.57 2.91 4.57
C LEU A 55 2.28 2.43 5.24
N GLY A 56 1.22 2.34 4.44
CA GLY A 56 -0.04 1.81 4.95
C GLY A 56 -1.25 2.17 4.11
N THR A 57 -2.39 2.24 4.79
CA THR A 57 -3.68 2.54 4.18
C THR A 57 -3.94 4.04 4.08
N SER A 58 -5.07 4.43 3.47
CA SER A 58 -5.52 5.82 3.42
C SER A 58 -5.76 6.47 4.80
N GLY A 59 -5.80 5.68 5.86
CA GLY A 59 -5.86 6.21 7.23
C GLY A 59 -4.60 6.99 7.59
N ILE A 60 -3.45 6.49 7.16
CA ILE A 60 -2.15 7.05 7.53
C ILE A 60 -1.83 8.35 6.77
N ASP A 61 -2.13 8.43 5.48
CA ASP A 61 -1.83 9.60 4.65
C ASP A 61 -2.69 10.84 4.93
N ARG A 62 -3.71 10.66 5.77
CA ARG A 62 -4.60 11.74 6.22
C ARG A 62 -4.25 12.26 7.61
N TYR A 63 -3.56 11.44 8.41
CA TYR A 63 -3.15 11.81 9.77
C TYR A 63 -1.76 12.41 9.84
N TRP A 64 -0.93 12.18 8.83
CA TRP A 64 0.44 12.65 8.82
C TRP A 64 0.62 13.85 7.90
N VAL A 65 1.07 14.97 8.46
CA VAL A 65 1.35 16.20 7.72
C VAL A 65 2.87 16.37 7.57
N PRO A 66 3.47 16.01 6.40
CA PRO A 66 4.93 16.02 6.23
C PRO A 66 5.59 17.38 6.50
N SER A 67 4.96 18.48 6.09
CA SER A 67 5.47 19.82 6.30
C SER A 67 5.55 20.20 7.76
N GLN A 68 4.59 19.77 8.58
CA GLN A 68 4.61 20.02 10.02
C GLN A 68 5.72 19.23 10.70
N ALA A 69 5.92 17.95 10.33
CA ALA A 69 7.00 17.15 10.87
C ALA A 69 8.37 17.77 10.55
N TYR A 70 8.53 18.30 9.35
CA TYR A 70 9.76 18.99 8.97
C TYR A 70 9.95 20.33 9.75
N GLU A 71 8.90 21.11 9.89
CA GLU A 71 8.95 22.39 10.62
C GLU A 71 9.30 22.19 12.10
N GLU A 72 8.71 21.20 12.75
CA GLU A 72 8.86 20.97 14.19
C GLU A 72 10.10 20.17 14.56
N TYR A 73 10.50 19.20 13.71
CA TYR A 73 11.55 18.23 14.05
C TYR A 73 12.70 18.16 13.03
N GLY A 74 12.56 18.83 11.90
CA GLY A 74 13.57 18.78 10.82
C GLY A 74 13.65 17.44 10.09
N ILE A 75 12.63 16.58 10.23
CA ILE A 75 12.59 15.23 9.65
C ILE A 75 11.73 15.23 8.40
N THR A 76 12.27 14.74 7.29
CA THR A 76 11.54 14.56 6.05
C THR A 76 10.87 13.20 6.03
N VAL A 77 9.54 13.18 6.22
CA VAL A 77 8.73 11.94 6.17
C VAL A 77 7.86 11.94 4.93
N TYR A 78 7.94 10.88 4.13
CA TYR A 78 7.14 10.77 2.91
C TYR A 78 6.11 9.65 2.99
N PRO A 79 4.79 9.95 2.84
CA PRO A 79 3.75 8.93 2.84
C PRO A 79 3.67 8.23 1.49
N LEU A 80 4.01 6.93 1.46
CA LEU A 80 3.84 6.03 0.32
C LEU A 80 2.63 5.09 0.49
N SER A 81 1.57 5.60 1.09
CA SER A 81 0.33 4.86 1.31
C SER A 81 -0.51 4.69 0.04
N THR A 82 -1.34 3.67 0.01
CA THR A 82 -2.42 3.51 -0.97
C THR A 82 -3.74 3.18 -0.26
N ASP A 83 -4.88 3.44 -0.90
CA ASP A 83 -6.16 3.03 -0.34
C ASP A 83 -6.22 1.53 -0.12
N ALA A 84 -6.57 1.14 1.11
CA ALA A 84 -6.72 -0.25 1.48
C ALA A 84 -5.49 -1.11 1.16
N PHE A 85 -4.31 -0.63 1.53
CA PHE A 85 -3.04 -1.32 1.31
C PHE A 85 -3.10 -2.78 1.78
N PRO A 86 -2.65 -3.77 0.99
CA PRO A 86 -2.73 -5.17 1.36
C PRO A 86 -1.53 -5.64 2.18
N ALA A 87 -1.77 -6.40 3.24
CA ALA A 87 -0.75 -6.93 4.14
C ALA A 87 0.38 -7.68 3.41
N TRP A 88 0.03 -8.52 2.43
CA TRP A 88 0.99 -9.37 1.69
C TRP A 88 1.91 -8.63 0.72
N LEU A 89 1.77 -7.32 0.57
CA LEU A 89 2.60 -6.52 -0.33
C LEU A 89 3.55 -5.56 0.40
N TYR A 90 3.56 -5.54 1.73
CA TYR A 90 4.41 -4.63 2.50
C TYR A 90 5.89 -4.73 2.15
N LYS A 91 6.44 -5.95 2.09
CA LYS A 91 7.87 -6.13 1.76
C LYS A 91 8.26 -5.55 0.40
N TYR A 92 7.33 -5.58 -0.56
CA TYR A 92 7.60 -5.00 -1.88
C TYR A 92 7.52 -3.48 -1.90
N ALA A 93 6.71 -2.89 -1.01
CA ALA A 93 6.67 -1.45 -0.83
C ALA A 93 7.95 -0.94 -0.13
N VAL A 94 8.43 -1.66 0.87
CA VAL A 94 9.71 -1.39 1.53
C VAL A 94 10.86 -1.51 0.52
N ASP A 95 10.95 -2.63 -0.21
CA ASP A 95 11.97 -2.81 -1.26
C ASP A 95 11.90 -1.71 -2.33
N GLU A 96 10.70 -1.24 -2.67
CA GLU A 96 10.54 -0.16 -3.64
C GLU A 96 11.01 1.17 -3.09
N ALA A 97 10.72 1.48 -1.82
CA ALA A 97 11.18 2.69 -1.17
C ALA A 97 12.72 2.74 -1.11
N LEU A 98 13.35 1.65 -0.70
CA LEU A 98 14.81 1.53 -0.57
C LEU A 98 15.58 1.63 -1.90
N LYS A 99 14.93 1.49 -3.04
CA LYS A 99 15.58 1.69 -4.35
C LYS A 99 15.98 3.14 -4.63
N TYR A 100 15.22 4.08 -4.08
CA TYR A 100 15.32 5.48 -4.46
C TYR A 100 15.91 6.34 -3.35
N GLN A 101 15.75 5.93 -2.10
CA GLN A 101 16.19 6.68 -0.93
C GLN A 101 16.90 5.76 0.07
N ASP A 102 17.80 6.33 0.87
CA ASP A 102 18.42 5.67 2.01
C ASP A 102 17.58 6.00 3.26
N ILE A 103 16.63 5.12 3.57
CA ILE A 103 15.60 5.37 4.58
C ILE A 103 16.11 4.98 5.97
N GLU A 104 16.09 5.94 6.88
CA GLU A 104 16.49 5.74 8.28
C GLU A 104 15.39 5.12 9.15
N LEU A 105 14.10 5.36 8.81
CA LEU A 105 12.97 4.88 9.58
C LEU A 105 11.78 4.53 8.68
N PHE A 106 11.20 3.35 8.92
CA PHE A 106 9.88 3.00 8.37
C PHE A 106 8.79 3.12 9.43
N ILE A 107 7.74 3.88 9.11
CA ILE A 107 6.52 4.02 9.93
C ILE A 107 5.42 3.18 9.25
N LEU A 108 4.99 2.12 9.89
CA LEU A 108 4.15 1.07 9.28
C LEU A 108 2.78 0.98 9.94
N ASP A 109 1.72 1.15 9.15
CA ASP A 109 0.34 1.00 9.60
C ASP A 109 -0.01 -0.48 9.87
N ILE A 110 -0.52 -0.80 11.06
CA ILE A 110 -0.96 -2.17 11.38
C ILE A 110 -2.29 -2.56 10.74
N ARG A 111 -3.06 -1.58 10.27
CA ARG A 111 -4.42 -1.78 9.78
C ARG A 111 -4.57 -2.83 8.67
N PRO A 112 -3.63 -2.99 7.72
CA PRO A 112 -3.69 -4.09 6.75
C PRO A 112 -3.75 -5.47 7.36
N PHE A 113 -3.24 -5.65 8.58
CA PHE A 113 -3.23 -6.94 9.29
C PHE A 113 -4.49 -7.16 10.14
N THR A 114 -5.35 -6.15 10.34
CA THR A 114 -6.60 -6.30 11.11
C THR A 114 -7.77 -6.89 10.32
N MET A 115 -7.57 -7.33 9.09
CA MET A 115 -8.63 -7.88 8.24
C MET A 115 -9.21 -9.17 8.83
N SER A 116 -10.54 -9.22 8.95
CA SER A 116 -11.23 -10.37 9.55
C SER A 116 -11.34 -11.58 8.63
N LYS A 117 -11.40 -11.36 7.33
CA LYS A 117 -11.50 -12.40 6.31
C LYS A 117 -11.12 -11.86 4.95
N LEU A 118 -10.28 -12.60 4.26
CA LEU A 118 -9.93 -12.29 2.88
C LEU A 118 -11.03 -12.73 1.92
N LYS A 119 -11.38 -11.84 0.98
CA LYS A 119 -12.29 -12.13 -0.13
C LYS A 119 -11.59 -11.80 -1.44
N LYS A 120 -11.72 -12.69 -2.42
CA LYS A 120 -11.06 -12.57 -3.73
C LYS A 120 -11.20 -11.20 -4.37
N ASN A 121 -12.43 -10.68 -4.48
CA ASN A 121 -12.68 -9.40 -5.14
C ASN A 121 -12.02 -8.23 -4.40
N GLU A 122 -12.00 -8.26 -3.07
CA GLU A 122 -11.32 -7.25 -2.27
C GLU A 122 -9.82 -7.34 -2.42
N MET A 123 -9.26 -8.55 -2.47
CA MET A 123 -7.85 -8.79 -2.72
C MET A 123 -7.41 -8.23 -4.08
N ASP A 124 -8.20 -8.47 -5.12
CA ASP A 124 -7.92 -7.98 -6.47
C ASP A 124 -7.85 -6.45 -6.50
N ILE A 125 -8.83 -5.77 -5.92
CA ILE A 125 -8.87 -4.31 -5.87
C ILE A 125 -7.69 -3.74 -5.08
N ARG A 126 -7.42 -4.29 -3.88
CA ARG A 126 -6.34 -3.83 -2.99
C ARG A 126 -4.96 -4.02 -3.62
N SER A 127 -4.71 -5.23 -4.13
CA SER A 127 -3.42 -5.54 -4.75
C SER A 127 -3.13 -4.69 -5.98
N ARG A 128 -4.13 -4.49 -6.85
CA ARG A 128 -3.96 -3.70 -8.06
C ARG A 128 -3.68 -2.23 -7.78
N ARG A 129 -4.26 -1.66 -6.72
CA ARG A 129 -3.98 -0.27 -6.32
C ARG A 129 -2.50 -0.03 -6.03
N PHE A 130 -1.82 -1.00 -5.43
CA PHE A 130 -0.39 -0.88 -5.17
C PHE A 130 0.46 -1.37 -6.35
N LEU A 131 0.15 -2.54 -6.94
CA LEU A 131 0.98 -3.11 -8.00
C LEU A 131 1.03 -2.23 -9.25
N ASP A 132 -0.06 -1.52 -9.55
CA ASP A 132 -0.14 -0.69 -10.74
C ASP A 132 0.64 0.63 -10.61
N VAL A 133 0.99 1.07 -9.39
CA VAL A 133 1.87 2.24 -9.20
C VAL A 133 3.36 1.89 -9.29
N LEU A 134 3.70 0.60 -9.26
CA LEU A 134 5.08 0.15 -9.44
C LEU A 134 5.46 0.17 -10.93
N PRO A 135 6.73 0.49 -11.25
CA PRO A 135 7.20 0.46 -12.63
C PRO A 135 6.90 -0.88 -13.28
N GLN A 136 6.41 -0.82 -14.50
CA GLN A 136 6.04 -2.01 -15.25
C GLN A 136 7.25 -2.96 -15.40
N PHE A 137 7.00 -4.25 -15.19
CA PHE A 137 8.05 -5.29 -15.22
C PHE A 137 9.19 -5.11 -14.19
N SER A 138 9.03 -4.21 -13.21
CA SER A 138 9.97 -4.18 -12.08
C SER A 138 9.92 -5.50 -11.31
N ILE A 139 11.04 -5.87 -10.71
CA ILE A 139 11.14 -7.12 -9.94
C ILE A 139 10.11 -7.13 -8.80
N ASN A 140 9.91 -5.99 -8.13
CA ASN A 140 8.93 -5.88 -7.04
C ASN A 140 7.50 -6.05 -7.53
N ARG A 141 7.15 -5.48 -8.69
CA ARG A 141 5.84 -5.70 -9.31
C ARG A 141 5.62 -7.16 -9.66
N ILE A 142 6.58 -7.80 -10.34
CA ILE A 142 6.46 -9.20 -10.73
C ILE A 142 6.33 -10.11 -9.51
N LYS A 143 7.18 -9.95 -8.50
CA LYS A 143 7.11 -10.72 -7.26
C LYS A 143 5.80 -10.49 -6.52
N GLY A 144 5.35 -9.22 -6.40
CA GLY A 144 4.09 -8.86 -5.79
C GLY A 144 2.88 -9.46 -6.50
N CYS A 145 2.88 -9.49 -7.85
CA CYS A 145 1.85 -10.18 -8.64
C CYS A 145 1.82 -11.68 -8.33
N ILE A 146 2.98 -12.34 -8.30
CA ILE A 146 3.08 -13.78 -7.99
C ILE A 146 2.58 -14.06 -6.58
N THR A 147 2.99 -13.27 -5.59
CA THR A 147 2.52 -13.40 -4.20
C THR A 147 1.01 -13.22 -4.11
N THR A 148 0.46 -12.19 -4.76
CA THR A 148 -0.99 -11.97 -4.77
C THR A 148 -1.74 -13.15 -5.39
N MET A 149 -1.27 -13.69 -6.51
CA MET A 149 -1.89 -14.85 -7.16
C MET A 149 -1.83 -16.10 -6.28
N ALA A 150 -0.71 -16.34 -5.59
CA ALA A 150 -0.56 -17.47 -4.68
C ALA A 150 -1.52 -17.36 -3.46
N ILE A 151 -1.66 -16.18 -2.88
CA ILE A 151 -2.59 -15.96 -1.77
C ILE A 151 -4.05 -16.08 -2.25
N ARG A 152 -4.38 -15.56 -3.43
CA ARG A 152 -5.72 -15.74 -4.02
C ARG A 152 -6.10 -17.21 -4.17
N GLU A 153 -5.17 -18.06 -4.57
CA GLU A 153 -5.42 -19.51 -4.69
C GLU A 153 -5.65 -20.15 -3.31
N LYS A 154 -4.91 -19.74 -2.27
CA LYS A 154 -5.16 -20.19 -0.90
C LYS A 154 -6.57 -19.82 -0.41
N VAL A 155 -7.04 -18.61 -0.74
CA VAL A 155 -8.36 -18.08 -0.32
C VAL A 155 -9.51 -18.66 -1.16
N ASP A 156 -9.28 -18.87 -2.44
CA ASP A 156 -10.27 -19.39 -3.40
C ASP A 156 -9.59 -20.30 -4.43
N SER A 157 -9.64 -21.59 -4.19
CA SER A 157 -9.04 -22.63 -5.06
C SER A 157 -9.60 -22.65 -6.51
N SER A 158 -10.72 -21.98 -6.77
CA SER A 158 -11.23 -21.78 -8.13
C SER A 158 -10.48 -20.68 -8.90
N SER A 159 -9.62 -19.93 -8.22
CA SER A 159 -8.81 -18.86 -8.82
C SER A 159 -7.69 -19.46 -9.66
N SER A 160 -7.47 -18.91 -10.86
CA SER A 160 -6.31 -19.28 -11.68
C SER A 160 -5.03 -18.72 -11.07
N LEU A 161 -4.01 -19.58 -10.91
CA LEU A 161 -2.64 -19.16 -10.58
C LEU A 161 -2.03 -18.24 -11.65
N PHE A 162 -2.56 -18.24 -12.86
CA PHE A 162 -2.03 -17.47 -13.98
C PHE A 162 -3.06 -16.44 -14.47
N ASP A 163 -3.35 -15.45 -13.63
CA ASP A 163 -4.09 -14.27 -14.08
C ASP A 163 -3.13 -13.27 -14.72
N LEU A 164 -2.93 -13.39 -16.02
CA LEU A 164 -2.02 -12.52 -16.79
C LEU A 164 -2.38 -11.05 -16.73
N SER A 165 -3.60 -10.71 -16.33
CA SER A 165 -4.03 -9.32 -16.17
C SER A 165 -3.32 -8.59 -15.02
N TYR A 166 -2.68 -9.29 -14.10
CA TYR A 166 -1.81 -8.69 -13.09
C TYR A 166 -0.48 -8.21 -13.67
N LEU A 167 0.07 -8.97 -14.62
CA LEU A 167 1.37 -8.68 -15.23
C LEU A 167 1.26 -7.77 -16.45
N PHE A 168 0.14 -7.85 -17.18
CA PHE A 168 -0.03 -7.16 -18.45
C PHE A 168 -1.22 -6.20 -18.41
N PRO A 169 -0.98 -4.90 -18.23
CA PRO A 169 -2.02 -3.86 -18.26
C PRO A 169 -2.91 -3.91 -19.49
N ILE A 170 -2.35 -4.22 -20.65
CA ILE A 170 -3.14 -4.39 -21.88
C ILE A 170 -4.29 -5.41 -21.71
N ILE A 171 -4.07 -6.49 -20.96
CA ILE A 171 -5.12 -7.49 -20.69
C ILE A 171 -6.11 -6.92 -19.66
N LYS A 172 -5.61 -6.26 -18.62
CA LYS A 172 -6.42 -5.64 -17.57
C LYS A 172 -7.39 -4.61 -18.15
N PHE A 173 -6.89 -3.73 -19.01
CA PHE A 173 -7.64 -2.62 -19.59
C PHE A 173 -8.21 -2.94 -20.97
N HIS A 174 -8.45 -4.23 -21.29
CA HIS A 174 -8.99 -4.63 -22.61
C HIS A 174 -10.30 -3.93 -22.97
N SER A 175 -11.13 -3.55 -22.00
CA SER A 175 -12.36 -2.78 -22.23
C SER A 175 -12.10 -1.34 -22.71
N LYS A 176 -10.86 -0.85 -22.57
CA LYS A 176 -10.44 0.48 -22.94
C LYS A 176 -9.74 0.56 -24.30
N TRP A 177 -9.54 -0.54 -25.01
CA TRP A 177 -8.80 -0.56 -26.27
C TRP A 177 -9.40 0.32 -27.37
N SER A 178 -10.71 0.56 -27.33
CA SER A 178 -11.42 1.44 -28.28
C SER A 178 -11.79 2.80 -27.71
N ASP A 179 -11.44 3.08 -26.48
CA ASP A 179 -11.72 4.32 -25.77
C ASP A 179 -10.64 5.35 -26.12
N LYS A 180 -10.96 6.24 -27.08
CA LYS A 180 -9.99 7.24 -27.58
C LYS A 180 -9.65 8.30 -26.52
N ASP A 181 -10.61 8.66 -25.70
CA ASP A 181 -10.41 9.65 -24.64
C ASP A 181 -9.47 9.11 -23.59
N TYR A 182 -9.67 7.86 -23.17
CA TYR A 182 -8.75 7.16 -22.28
C TYR A 182 -7.31 7.12 -22.85
N LEU A 183 -7.14 6.79 -24.13
CA LEU A 183 -5.83 6.72 -24.77
C LEU A 183 -5.15 8.09 -24.91
N ILE A 184 -5.90 9.16 -25.02
CA ILE A 184 -5.38 10.54 -25.14
C ILE A 184 -5.07 11.10 -23.75
N GLU A 185 -5.98 10.98 -22.82
CA GLU A 185 -5.85 11.56 -21.47
C GLU A 185 -4.80 10.87 -20.62
N ASN A 186 -4.65 9.56 -20.81
CA ASN A 186 -3.75 8.74 -19.98
C ASN A 186 -2.27 8.88 -20.34
N ASN A 187 -1.95 9.54 -21.44
CA ASN A 187 -0.73 9.17 -22.14
C ASN A 187 0.48 10.04 -21.91
N TRP A 188 0.45 11.18 -21.30
CA TRP A 188 1.63 12.01 -21.56
C TRP A 188 2.07 12.97 -20.45
N SER A 189 1.51 12.86 -19.26
CA SER A 189 1.91 13.77 -18.19
C SER A 189 1.92 13.09 -16.83
N ASN A 190 3.12 12.73 -16.39
CA ASN A 190 3.35 12.42 -14.99
C ASN A 190 3.30 13.75 -14.23
N TYR A 191 2.26 13.92 -13.42
CA TYR A 191 2.14 15.10 -12.57
C TYR A 191 2.71 14.79 -11.19
N PRO A 192 3.55 15.67 -10.62
CA PRO A 192 3.98 15.51 -9.23
C PRO A 192 2.79 15.64 -8.29
N HIS A 193 2.89 15.02 -7.13
CA HIS A 193 1.90 15.18 -6.08
C HIS A 193 2.06 16.57 -5.44
N GLU A 194 0.99 17.36 -5.44
CA GLU A 194 1.03 18.78 -5.05
C GLU A 194 1.45 19.00 -3.59
N TYR A 195 1.13 18.06 -2.71
CA TYR A 195 1.37 18.17 -1.26
C TYR A 195 2.36 17.12 -0.74
N LEU A 196 3.36 16.77 -1.53
CA LEU A 196 4.42 15.82 -1.11
C LEU A 196 3.88 14.53 -0.49
N GLY A 197 2.86 13.96 -1.11
CA GLY A 197 2.24 12.71 -0.66
C GLY A 197 1.11 12.85 0.35
N PHE A 198 0.95 14.01 1.01
CA PHE A 198 -0.17 14.27 1.92
C PHE A 198 -1.49 14.38 1.17
N ASN A 199 -2.53 13.77 1.72
CA ASN A 199 -3.86 13.80 1.12
C ASN A 199 -4.73 14.87 1.78
N VAL A 200 -4.80 16.04 1.15
CA VAL A 200 -5.67 17.14 1.61
C VAL A 200 -7.12 16.79 1.31
N MET A 201 -7.97 16.87 2.31
CA MET A 201 -9.41 16.69 2.17
C MET A 201 -10.10 18.03 1.95
N ASP A 202 -10.50 18.33 0.71
CA ASP A 202 -11.17 19.59 0.36
C ASP A 202 -12.57 19.71 0.98
N ARG A 203 -13.21 18.59 1.26
CA ARG A 203 -14.56 18.56 1.84
C ARG A 203 -14.59 17.56 2.98
N VAL A 204 -14.97 18.06 4.11
CA VAL A 204 -15.17 17.30 5.32
C VAL A 204 -16.66 17.27 5.62
N THR A 205 -17.29 16.11 5.53
CA THR A 205 -18.72 15.97 5.81
C THR A 205 -18.89 15.11 7.06
N ALA A 206 -19.45 15.69 8.11
CA ALA A 206 -19.76 14.95 9.33
C ALA A 206 -20.63 13.73 9.02
N ARG A 207 -20.35 12.60 9.66
CA ARG A 207 -21.20 11.41 9.52
C ARG A 207 -22.60 11.72 10.00
N PRO A 208 -23.64 11.41 9.23
CA PRO A 208 -25.04 11.70 9.64
C PRO A 208 -25.49 10.88 10.85
N THR A 209 -24.81 9.79 11.16
CA THR A 209 -25.11 8.93 12.31
C THR A 209 -23.83 8.70 13.09
N PRO A 210 -23.65 9.27 14.28
CA PRO A 210 -22.48 9.00 15.10
C PRO A 210 -22.43 7.51 15.41
N GLN A 211 -21.32 6.86 15.06
CA GLN A 211 -21.06 5.51 15.55
C GLN A 211 -20.94 5.58 17.06
N LYS A 212 -21.39 4.57 17.76
CA LYS A 212 -21.17 4.50 19.21
C LYS A 212 -19.66 4.37 19.43
N TYR A 213 -19.10 5.40 20.06
CA TYR A 213 -17.78 5.30 20.64
C TYR A 213 -17.76 4.12 21.63
N ARG A 214 -16.75 3.29 21.51
CA ARG A 214 -16.46 2.27 22.50
C ARG A 214 -15.11 2.59 23.08
N PRO A 215 -14.99 2.59 24.43
CA PRO A 215 -13.70 2.71 25.06
C PRO A 215 -12.77 1.62 24.56
N TYR A 216 -11.50 1.90 24.53
CA TYR A 216 -10.49 0.88 24.25
C TYR A 216 -10.57 -0.20 25.32
N ASP A 217 -10.58 -1.46 24.89
CA ASP A 217 -10.61 -2.64 25.76
C ASP A 217 -9.33 -3.46 25.52
N ALA A 218 -8.37 -3.32 26.42
CA ALA A 218 -7.07 -3.99 26.36
C ALA A 218 -7.15 -5.51 26.55
N ASP A 219 -8.22 -6.01 27.14
CA ASP A 219 -8.42 -7.45 27.43
C ASP A 219 -9.13 -8.19 26.29
N LEU A 220 -9.54 -7.46 25.25
CA LEU A 220 -10.24 -8.04 24.12
C LEU A 220 -9.25 -8.56 23.07
N TYR A 221 -9.24 -9.85 22.81
CA TYR A 221 -8.40 -10.49 21.80
C TYR A 221 -9.23 -11.31 20.82
N TYR A 222 -8.91 -11.20 19.54
CA TYR A 222 -9.50 -12.00 18.47
C TYR A 222 -8.43 -12.56 17.56
N ASP A 223 -8.67 -13.78 17.07
CA ASP A 223 -7.77 -14.42 16.12
C ASP A 223 -7.70 -13.62 14.81
N LEU A 224 -6.52 -13.58 14.22
CA LEU A 224 -6.31 -13.05 12.88
C LEU A 224 -6.80 -14.07 11.84
N ASP A 225 -7.08 -13.59 10.62
CA ASP A 225 -7.20 -14.51 9.48
C ASP A 225 -5.87 -15.26 9.32
N PRO A 226 -5.86 -16.60 9.23
CA PRO A 226 -4.61 -17.37 9.22
C PRO A 226 -3.65 -16.97 8.09
N THR A 227 -4.17 -16.53 6.95
CA THR A 227 -3.34 -16.05 5.83
C THR A 227 -2.74 -14.68 6.13
N ILE A 228 -3.47 -13.83 6.82
CA ILE A 228 -2.97 -12.51 7.26
C ILE A 228 -1.92 -12.67 8.35
N GLU A 229 -2.13 -13.57 9.28
CA GLU A 229 -1.17 -13.89 10.34
C GLU A 229 0.15 -14.41 9.76
N GLU A 230 0.08 -15.37 8.81
CA GLU A 230 1.26 -15.83 8.05
C GLU A 230 1.97 -14.64 7.36
N CYS A 231 1.23 -13.74 6.72
CA CYS A 231 1.80 -12.54 6.09
C CYS A 231 2.47 -11.59 7.09
N LEU A 232 1.91 -11.47 8.31
CA LEU A 232 2.51 -10.65 9.35
C LEU A 232 3.86 -11.22 9.77
N TYR A 233 3.94 -12.50 10.14
CA TYR A 233 5.19 -13.14 10.54
C TYR A 233 6.24 -13.12 9.42
N ASP A 234 5.86 -13.45 8.18
CA ASP A 234 6.75 -13.36 7.01
C ASP A 234 7.31 -11.95 6.81
N PHE A 235 6.53 -10.93 7.15
CA PHE A 235 6.96 -9.54 7.05
C PHE A 235 7.88 -9.15 8.21
N LEU A 236 7.59 -9.56 9.44
CA LEU A 236 8.45 -9.32 10.59
C LEU A 236 9.83 -9.98 10.43
N ASP A 237 9.85 -11.21 9.94
CA ASP A 237 11.10 -11.91 9.61
C ASP A 237 11.92 -11.17 8.54
N TYR A 238 11.24 -10.69 7.49
CA TYR A 238 11.86 -9.87 6.45
C TYR A 238 12.48 -8.59 7.01
N LEU A 239 11.78 -7.89 7.92
CA LEU A 239 12.28 -6.66 8.54
C LEU A 239 13.54 -6.91 9.39
N LYS A 240 13.55 -8.03 10.14
CA LYS A 240 14.70 -8.47 10.94
C LYS A 240 15.89 -8.86 10.04
N GLU A 241 15.65 -9.64 8.99
CA GLU A 241 16.67 -10.04 8.03
C GLU A 241 17.36 -8.82 7.36
N LYS A 242 16.60 -7.77 7.13
CA LYS A 242 17.07 -6.52 6.54
C LYS A 242 17.67 -5.54 7.54
N GLU A 243 17.57 -5.83 8.85
CA GLU A 243 18.02 -4.95 9.95
C GLU A 243 17.44 -3.53 9.83
N LEU A 244 16.17 -3.41 9.42
CA LEU A 244 15.51 -2.13 9.20
C LEU A 244 15.04 -1.51 10.51
N ASN A 245 15.21 -0.21 10.64
CA ASN A 245 14.62 0.54 11.74
C ASN A 245 13.15 0.82 11.45
N VAL A 246 12.26 0.32 12.32
CA VAL A 246 10.83 0.29 12.08
C VAL A 246 10.05 0.65 13.34
N VAL A 247 9.00 1.44 13.18
CA VAL A 247 7.95 1.62 14.18
C VAL A 247 6.59 1.32 13.55
N PHE A 248 5.82 0.48 14.22
CA PHE A 248 4.43 0.25 13.82
C PHE A 248 3.54 1.31 14.45
N VAL A 249 2.47 1.68 13.74
CA VAL A 249 1.51 2.67 14.22
C VAL A 249 0.08 2.18 14.01
N ASP A 250 -0.75 2.51 14.96
CA ASP A 250 -2.18 2.31 14.87
C ASP A 250 -2.88 3.66 15.03
N THR A 251 -3.37 4.20 13.91
CA THR A 251 -3.97 5.55 13.86
C THR A 251 -5.36 5.58 14.49
N PRO A 252 -5.77 6.71 15.09
CA PRO A 252 -7.10 6.86 15.66
C PRO A 252 -8.19 6.60 14.64
N GLN A 253 -9.17 5.78 14.99
CA GLN A 253 -10.34 5.50 14.15
C GLN A 253 -11.49 4.98 15.00
N VAL A 254 -12.72 5.14 14.50
CA VAL A 254 -13.88 4.48 15.11
C VAL A 254 -13.86 3.00 14.74
N ARG A 255 -13.68 2.12 15.73
CA ARG A 255 -13.57 0.68 15.53
C ARG A 255 -14.76 -0.10 16.06
N LEU A 256 -14.93 -1.29 15.48
CA LEU A 256 -15.77 -2.33 16.02
C LEU A 256 -14.96 -3.18 17.00
N ASP A 257 -15.63 -3.87 17.93
CA ASP A 257 -14.95 -4.71 18.96
C ASP A 257 -14.03 -5.76 18.32
N ASP A 258 -14.46 -6.35 17.21
CA ASP A 258 -13.68 -7.35 16.50
C ASP A 258 -12.41 -6.79 15.84
N GLU A 259 -12.42 -5.53 15.43
CA GLU A 259 -11.20 -4.83 14.94
C GLU A 259 -10.27 -4.51 16.10
N THR A 260 -10.79 -4.02 17.23
CA THR A 260 -10.01 -3.78 18.45
C THR A 260 -9.32 -5.05 18.94
N GLY A 261 -10.05 -6.16 19.03
CA GLY A 261 -9.48 -7.42 19.47
C GLY A 261 -8.38 -7.95 18.55
N ARG A 262 -8.51 -7.78 17.23
CA ARG A 262 -7.42 -8.12 16.29
C ARG A 262 -6.22 -7.17 16.39
N SER A 263 -6.46 -5.89 16.62
CA SER A 263 -5.36 -4.95 16.86
C SER A 263 -4.56 -5.35 18.11
N ASN A 264 -5.24 -5.68 19.21
CA ASN A 264 -4.57 -6.14 20.43
C ASN A 264 -3.76 -7.42 20.21
N THR A 265 -4.27 -8.35 19.39
CA THR A 265 -3.51 -9.54 18.99
C THR A 265 -2.24 -9.18 18.23
N ILE A 266 -2.33 -8.20 17.31
CA ILE A 266 -1.16 -7.70 16.55
C ILE A 266 -0.17 -7.01 17.48
N TYR A 267 -0.61 -6.17 18.41
CA TYR A 267 0.27 -5.52 19.38
C TYR A 267 1.07 -6.53 20.19
N LYS A 268 0.41 -7.59 20.68
CA LYS A 268 1.06 -8.66 21.40
C LYS A 268 2.12 -9.38 20.53
N ILE A 269 1.79 -9.70 19.28
CA ILE A 269 2.74 -10.30 18.35
C ILE A 269 3.95 -9.36 18.13
N LEU A 270 3.72 -8.08 17.91
CA LEU A 270 4.79 -7.11 17.70
C LEU A 270 5.71 -7.01 18.93
N GLU A 271 5.14 -6.95 20.13
CA GLU A 271 5.90 -6.95 21.38
C GLU A 271 6.73 -8.23 21.55
N GLU A 272 6.14 -9.41 21.33
CA GLU A 272 6.83 -10.71 21.39
C GLU A 272 7.96 -10.81 20.36
N GLU A 273 7.80 -10.21 19.21
CA GLU A 273 8.77 -10.19 18.11
C GLU A 273 9.80 -9.03 18.22
N GLY A 274 9.65 -8.16 19.24
CA GLY A 274 10.58 -7.10 19.57
C GLY A 274 10.46 -5.86 18.71
N PHE A 275 9.24 -5.56 18.23
CA PHE A 275 8.94 -4.34 17.46
C PHE A 275 8.14 -3.34 18.29
N ASP A 276 8.50 -2.05 18.17
CA ASP A 276 7.75 -0.97 18.77
C ASP A 276 6.44 -0.70 18.00
N CYS A 277 5.37 -0.44 18.74
CA CYS A 277 4.09 -0.04 18.19
C CYS A 277 3.50 1.15 18.97
N VAL A 278 3.16 2.22 18.26
CA VAL A 278 2.47 3.38 18.84
C VAL A 278 0.97 3.20 18.69
N HIS A 279 0.29 3.00 19.80
CA HIS A 279 -1.16 2.78 19.85
C HIS A 279 -1.86 4.09 20.19
N TYR A 280 -2.18 4.89 19.20
CA TYR A 280 -2.85 6.18 19.45
C TYR A 280 -4.19 6.06 20.18
N TYR A 281 -4.84 4.92 20.06
CA TYR A 281 -6.10 4.66 20.75
C TYR A 281 -5.92 4.46 22.25
N GLU A 282 -4.94 3.63 22.63
CA GLU A 282 -4.57 3.37 24.01
C GLU A 282 -3.93 4.61 24.64
N GLU A 283 -3.01 5.23 23.94
CA GLU A 283 -2.30 6.44 24.37
C GLU A 283 -3.26 7.59 24.64
N ASN A 284 -4.31 7.73 23.82
CA ASN A 284 -5.33 8.74 24.01
C ASN A 284 -6.15 8.51 25.28
N ASP A 285 -6.46 7.26 25.61
CA ASP A 285 -7.23 6.91 26.81
C ASP A 285 -6.38 6.95 28.09
N VAL A 286 -5.11 6.54 28.01
CA VAL A 286 -4.25 6.30 29.19
C VAL A 286 -3.25 7.42 29.44
N ASN A 287 -2.63 8.00 28.41
CA ASN A 287 -1.48 8.88 28.50
C ASN A 287 -1.76 10.36 28.20
N ASN A 288 -3.00 10.73 27.95
CA ASN A 288 -3.37 12.10 27.65
C ASN A 288 -2.52 12.72 26.52
N PHE A 289 -2.50 12.10 25.37
CA PHE A 289 -1.98 12.77 24.17
C PHE A 289 -2.76 14.05 23.84
N SER A 290 -3.70 14.44 24.69
CA SER A 290 -4.51 15.65 24.60
C SER A 290 -5.27 15.77 23.28
N ILE A 291 -5.49 14.65 22.58
CA ILE A 291 -6.36 14.61 21.43
C ILE A 291 -7.77 14.38 21.98
N ASP A 292 -8.47 15.47 22.24
CA ASP A 292 -9.88 15.39 22.61
C ASP A 292 -10.69 15.06 21.35
N LEU A 293 -10.93 13.77 21.14
CA LEU A 293 -11.62 13.26 19.95
C LEU A 293 -13.14 13.38 20.10
N ASP A 294 -13.76 14.28 19.35
CA ASP A 294 -15.21 14.36 19.22
C ASP A 294 -15.67 13.53 18.00
N LEU A 295 -16.37 12.43 18.24
CA LEU A 295 -16.95 11.57 17.20
C LEU A 295 -17.87 12.31 16.21
N LYS A 296 -18.36 13.49 16.55
CA LYS A 296 -19.22 14.28 15.67
C LYS A 296 -18.44 15.20 14.75
N THR A 297 -17.23 15.58 15.14
CA THR A 297 -16.42 16.58 14.44
C THR A 297 -15.13 16.03 13.87
N ASP A 298 -14.55 15.00 14.47
CA ASP A 298 -13.18 14.57 14.15
C ASP A 298 -13.11 13.33 13.24
N PHE A 299 -14.22 12.62 13.09
CA PHE A 299 -14.31 11.47 12.19
C PHE A 299 -15.29 11.73 11.05
N TYR A 300 -14.76 11.80 9.85
CA TYR A 300 -15.50 12.09 8.64
C TYR A 300 -15.46 10.93 7.65
N ASN A 301 -16.46 10.88 6.80
CA ASN A 301 -16.49 9.97 5.65
C ASN A 301 -15.93 10.66 4.41
#